data_ece537174ab0c248d057bd1e3e5fc452
#
_entry.id   ece537174ab0c248d057bd1e3e5fc452
#
_cell.length_a   1.000
_cell.length_b   1.000
_cell.length_c   1.000
_cell.angle_alpha   90.00
_cell.angle_beta   90.00
_cell.angle_gamma   90.00
#
_symmetry.space_group_name_H-M   'P 1'
#
loop_
_entity.id
_entity.type
_entity.pdbx_description
1 polymer ?
#
loop_
_entity_poly.entity_id
_entity_poly.type
_entity_poly.pdbx_seq_one_letter_code
_entity_poly.pdbx_strand_id
1 'polypeptide(L)'
;CESVAWLSRRGNFDQLDEAPFTNDLFTPGYVQHFLSLNRQQKRELVARQKLASDGISPSTLQEIYQSLYQIQIVQGRNKGYALLPSRELVAMQNQHSHYALQVVHHQQADEWLDADVVIFCTGFKTVIPGCLEPLLDRVGWEEDGLLAMQDNYQVRWEHGQQNHTYAVNASRHHHAGRNPQT
;
A
#
# COMPACT_ATOMS: atom_id res chain seq x y z
N CYS A 1 -21.87 5.54 -15.77
CA CYS A 1 -20.52 6.02 -15.95
C CYS A 1 -20.13 5.85 -17.42
N GLU A 2 -19.73 6.90 -18.10
CA GLU A 2 -19.35 6.84 -19.52
C GLU A 2 -17.88 6.46 -19.70
N SER A 3 -17.04 6.80 -18.72
CA SER A 3 -15.62 6.50 -18.75
C SER A 3 -15.04 6.23 -17.37
N VAL A 4 -13.98 5.42 -17.31
CA VAL A 4 -13.19 5.13 -16.13
C VAL A 4 -11.72 5.11 -16.52
N ALA A 5 -10.89 5.84 -15.77
CA ALA A 5 -9.45 5.77 -15.87
C ALA A 5 -8.87 5.30 -14.52
N TRP A 6 -8.02 4.27 -14.57
CA TRP A 6 -7.32 3.79 -13.39
C TRP A 6 -5.85 4.14 -13.48
N LEU A 7 -5.42 5.08 -12.64
CA LEU A 7 -4.03 5.52 -12.55
C LEU A 7 -3.28 4.69 -11.52
N SER A 8 -2.04 4.33 -11.84
CA SER A 8 -1.13 3.66 -10.91
C SER A 8 0.28 4.21 -11.04
N ARG A 9 0.94 4.51 -9.92
CA ARG A 9 2.37 4.87 -9.89
C ARG A 9 3.27 3.72 -10.32
N ARG A 10 2.79 2.47 -10.18
CA ARG A 10 3.52 1.29 -10.64
C ARG A 10 3.56 1.24 -12.17
N GLY A 11 4.65 0.70 -12.71
CA GLY A 11 4.80 0.48 -14.15
C GLY A 11 3.86 -0.57 -14.74
N ASN A 12 3.19 -1.34 -13.88
CA ASN A 12 2.24 -2.36 -14.27
C ASN A 12 1.16 -2.55 -13.18
N PHE A 13 0.07 -3.23 -13.54
CA PHE A 13 -0.96 -3.75 -12.63
C PHE A 13 -0.59 -5.19 -12.26
N ASP A 14 0.22 -5.32 -11.21
CA ASP A 14 0.84 -6.59 -10.84
C ASP A 14 -0.13 -7.51 -10.11
N GLN A 15 -0.03 -8.79 -10.42
CA GLN A 15 -0.79 -9.85 -9.77
C GLN A 15 -0.27 -10.08 -8.35
N LEU A 16 -1.20 -10.34 -7.43
CA LEU A 16 -0.88 -10.87 -6.10
C LEU A 16 -0.20 -12.24 -6.25
N ASP A 17 0.87 -12.46 -5.49
CA ASP A 17 1.52 -13.77 -5.43
C ASP A 17 0.73 -14.71 -4.51
N GLU A 18 -0.12 -15.51 -5.12
CA GLU A 18 -0.94 -16.53 -4.45
C GLU A 18 -0.32 -17.95 -4.53
N ALA A 19 0.97 -18.05 -4.84
CA ALA A 19 1.64 -19.34 -4.85
C ALA A 19 1.54 -20.01 -3.46
N PRO A 20 1.30 -21.35 -3.39
CA PRO A 20 1.08 -22.02 -2.10
C PRO A 20 2.20 -21.77 -1.08
N PHE A 21 3.47 -21.71 -1.52
CA PHE A 21 4.61 -21.42 -0.65
C PHE A 21 4.68 -19.96 -0.18
N THR A 22 3.99 -19.04 -0.83
CA THR A 22 3.89 -17.65 -0.36
C THR A 22 3.13 -17.55 0.97
N ASN A 23 2.26 -18.52 1.25
CA ASN A 23 1.55 -18.59 2.54
C ASN A 23 2.50 -18.83 3.72
N ASP A 24 3.68 -19.37 3.51
CA ASP A 24 4.69 -19.54 4.56
C ASP A 24 5.15 -18.18 5.15
N LEU A 25 5.04 -17.10 4.36
CA LEU A 25 5.35 -15.73 4.81
C LEU A 25 4.39 -15.21 5.88
N PHE A 26 3.25 -15.88 6.08
CA PHE A 26 2.21 -15.51 7.04
C PHE A 26 2.19 -16.41 8.27
N THR A 27 3.26 -17.17 8.50
CA THR A 27 3.37 -18.08 9.63
C THR A 27 4.14 -17.48 10.80
N PRO A 28 3.90 -17.93 12.04
CA PRO A 28 4.70 -17.52 13.21
C PRO A 28 6.20 -17.82 13.05
N GLY A 29 6.55 -18.90 12.37
CA GLY A 29 7.96 -19.24 12.08
C GLY A 29 8.62 -18.20 11.20
N TYR A 30 7.93 -17.68 10.20
CA TYR A 30 8.43 -16.59 9.37
C TYR A 30 8.63 -15.30 10.20
N VAL A 31 7.70 -14.96 11.08
CA VAL A 31 7.82 -13.76 11.95
C VAL A 31 9.08 -13.87 12.81
N GLN A 32 9.34 -15.03 13.43
CA GLN A 32 10.55 -15.24 14.21
C GLN A 32 11.82 -15.09 13.38
N HIS A 33 11.83 -15.67 12.17
CA HIS A 33 12.95 -15.49 11.23
C HIS A 33 13.13 -14.00 10.88
N PHE A 34 12.06 -13.31 10.52
CA PHE A 34 12.12 -11.89 10.16
C PHE A 34 12.65 -11.03 11.31
N LEU A 35 12.22 -11.28 12.56
CA LEU A 35 12.68 -10.56 13.74
C LEU A 35 14.19 -10.74 13.98
N SER A 36 14.76 -11.89 13.64
CA SER A 36 16.20 -12.16 13.79
C SER A 36 17.09 -11.42 12.79
N LEU A 37 16.52 -10.84 11.73
CA LEU A 37 17.25 -10.13 10.69
C LEU A 37 17.67 -8.73 11.13
N ASN A 38 18.79 -8.25 10.58
CA ASN A 38 19.16 -6.85 10.72
C ASN A 38 18.26 -5.94 9.86
N ARG A 39 18.29 -4.64 10.12
CA ARG A 39 17.42 -3.63 9.47
C ARG A 39 17.54 -3.62 7.95
N GLN A 40 18.72 -3.75 7.41
CA GLN A 40 18.93 -3.78 5.95
C GLN A 40 18.29 -5.02 5.33
N GLN A 41 18.53 -6.19 5.91
CA GLN A 41 17.94 -7.46 5.47
C GLN A 41 16.40 -7.41 5.53
N LYS A 42 15.82 -6.84 6.60
CA LYS A 42 14.37 -6.62 6.71
C LYS A 42 13.83 -5.78 5.56
N ARG A 43 14.48 -4.64 5.25
CA ARG A 43 14.06 -3.77 4.14
C ARG A 43 14.11 -4.47 2.78
N GLU A 44 15.21 -5.18 2.51
CA GLU A 44 15.38 -5.93 1.27
C GLU A 44 14.33 -7.04 1.12
N LEU A 45 14.06 -7.74 2.22
CA LEU A 45 13.08 -8.83 2.24
C LEU A 45 11.66 -8.30 2.00
N VAL A 46 11.25 -7.23 2.69
CA VAL A 46 9.96 -6.56 2.48
C VAL A 46 9.81 -6.08 1.04
N ALA A 47 10.86 -5.51 0.45
CA ALA A 47 10.82 -5.06 -0.94
C ALA A 47 10.63 -6.23 -1.93
N ARG A 48 11.34 -7.34 -1.72
CA ARG A 48 11.21 -8.54 -2.57
C ARG A 48 9.84 -9.24 -2.45
N GLN A 49 9.25 -9.22 -1.26
CA GLN A 49 7.99 -9.87 -0.97
C GLN A 49 6.77 -8.97 -1.19
N LYS A 50 6.94 -7.85 -1.88
CA LYS A 50 5.89 -6.85 -2.05
C LYS A 50 4.59 -7.44 -2.61
N LEU A 51 4.66 -8.32 -3.58
CA LEU A 51 3.49 -8.91 -4.21
C LEU A 51 2.78 -9.98 -3.37
N ALA A 52 3.36 -10.42 -2.26
CA ALA A 52 2.68 -11.31 -1.32
C ALA A 52 1.47 -10.62 -0.65
N SER A 53 1.42 -9.28 -0.61
CA SER A 53 0.31 -8.53 0.00
C SER A 53 -0.22 -7.36 -0.83
N ASP A 54 0.56 -6.84 -1.76
CA ASP A 54 0.25 -5.58 -2.46
C ASP A 54 -0.08 -5.77 -3.95
N GLY A 55 -0.45 -6.96 -4.36
CA GLY A 55 -0.89 -7.27 -5.71
C GLY A 55 -2.41 -7.19 -5.86
N ILE A 56 -2.87 -7.37 -7.09
CA ILE A 56 -4.28 -7.50 -7.44
C ILE A 56 -4.59 -8.99 -7.57
N SER A 57 -5.74 -9.46 -7.07
CA SER A 57 -6.08 -10.87 -7.19
C SER A 57 -6.12 -11.32 -8.66
N PRO A 58 -5.64 -12.52 -8.98
CA PRO A 58 -5.65 -13.04 -10.36
C PRO A 58 -7.02 -13.00 -11.01
N SER A 59 -8.06 -13.34 -10.26
CA SER A 59 -9.46 -13.33 -10.76
C SER A 59 -9.89 -11.91 -11.15
N THR A 60 -9.60 -10.91 -10.33
CA THR A 60 -9.93 -9.51 -10.63
C THR A 60 -9.18 -9.01 -11.87
N LEU A 61 -7.89 -9.33 -12.01
CA LEU A 61 -7.14 -8.97 -13.21
C LEU A 61 -7.71 -9.62 -14.47
N GLN A 62 -8.09 -10.88 -14.37
CA GLN A 62 -8.71 -11.59 -15.49
C GLN A 62 -10.07 -10.99 -15.87
N GLU A 63 -10.92 -10.65 -14.90
CA GLU A 63 -12.19 -9.98 -15.13
C GLU A 63 -12.02 -8.61 -15.80
N ILE A 64 -11.07 -7.82 -15.34
CA ILE A 64 -10.74 -6.51 -15.93
C ILE A 64 -10.28 -6.71 -17.38
N TYR A 65 -9.37 -7.64 -17.62
CA TYR A 65 -8.84 -7.90 -18.96
C TYR A 65 -9.95 -8.36 -19.92
N GLN A 66 -10.79 -9.29 -19.49
CA GLN A 66 -11.92 -9.78 -20.30
C GLN A 66 -12.93 -8.66 -20.59
N SER A 67 -13.23 -7.83 -19.60
CA SER A 67 -14.14 -6.69 -19.77
C SER A 67 -13.59 -5.67 -20.75
N LEU A 68 -12.31 -5.32 -20.63
CA LEU A 68 -11.64 -4.41 -21.58
C LEU A 68 -11.60 -5.00 -22.99
N TYR A 69 -11.27 -6.27 -23.13
CA TYR A 69 -11.29 -6.96 -24.42
C TYR A 69 -12.67 -6.92 -25.06
N GLN A 70 -13.71 -7.25 -24.30
CA GLN A 70 -15.10 -7.23 -24.78
C GLN A 70 -15.51 -5.82 -25.21
N ILE A 71 -15.17 -4.78 -24.45
CA ILE A 71 -15.57 -3.40 -24.75
C ILE A 71 -14.76 -2.84 -25.92
N GLN A 72 -13.44 -2.98 -25.88
CA GLN A 72 -12.56 -2.32 -26.84
C GLN A 72 -12.45 -3.07 -28.17
N ILE A 73 -12.35 -4.40 -28.11
CA ILE A 73 -12.11 -5.21 -29.31
C ILE A 73 -13.42 -5.70 -29.92
N VAL A 74 -14.30 -6.33 -29.13
CA VAL A 74 -15.51 -6.94 -29.67
C VAL A 74 -16.57 -5.89 -30.01
N GLN A 75 -16.76 -4.88 -29.14
CA GLN A 75 -17.74 -3.81 -29.36
C GLN A 75 -17.16 -2.61 -30.10
N GLY A 76 -15.85 -2.55 -30.33
CA GLY A 76 -15.19 -1.43 -31.03
C GLY A 76 -15.23 -0.10 -30.25
N ARG A 77 -15.51 -0.13 -28.95
CA ARG A 77 -15.62 1.05 -28.08
C ARG A 77 -14.27 1.40 -27.47
N ASN A 78 -13.40 2.05 -28.23
CA ASN A 78 -12.04 2.39 -27.81
C ASN A 78 -11.95 3.58 -26.85
N LYS A 79 -13.07 4.24 -26.54
CA LYS A 79 -13.12 5.39 -25.63
C LYS A 79 -13.85 5.01 -24.34
N GLY A 80 -13.38 5.56 -23.22
CA GLY A 80 -14.08 5.50 -21.96
C GLY A 80 -13.47 4.60 -20.88
N TYR A 81 -12.53 3.71 -21.24
CA TYR A 81 -11.90 2.82 -20.25
C TYR A 81 -10.39 2.77 -20.48
N ALA A 82 -9.61 3.19 -19.47
CA ALA A 82 -8.16 3.26 -19.57
C ALA A 82 -7.46 2.74 -18.31
N LEU A 83 -6.46 1.89 -18.51
CA LEU A 83 -5.46 1.57 -17.50
C LEU A 83 -4.24 2.45 -17.76
N LEU A 84 -3.86 3.24 -16.77
CA LEU A 84 -2.82 4.26 -16.87
C LEU A 84 -1.70 3.98 -15.85
N PRO A 85 -0.80 3.01 -16.13
CA PRO A 85 0.36 2.73 -15.28
C PRO A 85 1.42 3.84 -15.37
N SER A 86 2.39 3.83 -14.47
CA SER A 86 3.51 4.78 -14.41
C SER A 86 3.08 6.25 -14.28
N ARG A 87 1.94 6.50 -13.67
CA ARG A 87 1.36 7.85 -13.52
C ARG A 87 1.07 8.20 -12.08
N GLU A 88 1.39 9.41 -11.69
CA GLU A 88 1.13 9.95 -10.36
C GLU A 88 0.31 11.22 -10.45
N LEU A 89 -0.80 11.27 -9.73
CA LEU A 89 -1.59 12.49 -9.55
C LEU A 89 -0.84 13.42 -8.58
N VAL A 90 -0.41 14.58 -9.06
CA VAL A 90 0.37 15.56 -8.29
C VAL A 90 -0.42 16.80 -7.90
N ALA A 91 -1.44 17.17 -8.66
CA ALA A 91 -2.34 18.27 -8.32
C ALA A 91 -3.75 18.01 -8.85
N MET A 92 -4.73 18.60 -8.16
CA MET A 92 -6.13 18.54 -8.54
C MET A 92 -6.75 19.92 -8.35
N GLN A 93 -7.45 20.42 -9.36
CA GLN A 93 -8.15 21.71 -9.35
C GLN A 93 -9.63 21.49 -9.61
N ASN A 94 -10.47 22.11 -8.77
CA ASN A 94 -11.91 22.08 -8.98
C ASN A 94 -12.30 23.19 -10.01
N GLN A 95 -12.91 22.78 -11.12
CA GLN A 95 -13.33 23.64 -12.23
C GLN A 95 -14.86 23.82 -12.25
N HIS A 96 -15.54 23.80 -11.09
CA HIS A 96 -16.99 23.89 -10.90
C HIS A 96 -17.80 22.70 -11.42
N SER A 97 -17.55 22.23 -12.64
CA SER A 97 -18.28 21.09 -13.25
C SER A 97 -17.47 19.78 -13.25
N HIS A 98 -16.17 19.86 -13.10
CA HIS A 98 -15.26 18.71 -13.12
C HIS A 98 -13.98 19.02 -12.35
N TYR A 99 -13.12 18.04 -12.17
CA TYR A 99 -11.77 18.17 -11.63
C TYR A 99 -10.75 18.09 -12.76
N ALA A 100 -9.88 19.10 -12.87
CA ALA A 100 -8.69 19.04 -13.70
C ALA A 100 -7.54 18.42 -12.88
N LEU A 101 -6.99 17.34 -13.38
CA LEU A 101 -5.98 16.51 -12.72
C LEU A 101 -4.64 16.67 -13.43
N GLN A 102 -3.63 17.17 -12.72
CA GLN A 102 -2.26 17.16 -13.22
C GLN A 102 -1.62 15.83 -12.88
N VAL A 103 -1.21 15.10 -13.89
CA VAL A 103 -0.66 13.75 -13.80
C VAL A 103 0.74 13.73 -14.37
N VAL A 104 1.70 13.32 -13.56
CA VAL A 104 3.10 13.12 -13.99
C VAL A 104 3.27 11.70 -14.48
N HIS A 105 3.79 11.56 -15.70
CA HIS A 105 4.19 10.28 -16.25
C HIS A 105 5.69 10.08 -16.01
N HIS A 106 6.09 8.98 -15.36
CA HIS A 106 7.50 8.77 -14.95
C HIS A 106 8.50 8.68 -16.10
N GLN A 107 8.05 8.51 -17.35
CA GLN A 107 8.90 8.35 -18.53
C GLN A 107 8.52 9.26 -19.70
N GLN A 108 7.50 10.09 -19.56
CA GLN A 108 6.95 10.94 -20.62
C GLN A 108 6.62 12.34 -20.08
N ALA A 109 6.04 13.18 -20.90
CA ALA A 109 5.56 14.50 -20.48
C ALA A 109 4.38 14.39 -19.52
N ASP A 110 4.20 15.41 -18.68
CA ASP A 110 3.04 15.58 -17.81
C ASP A 110 1.75 15.66 -18.63
N GLU A 111 0.71 15.11 -18.08
CA GLU A 111 -0.61 15.03 -18.70
C GLU A 111 -1.65 15.78 -17.84
N TRP A 112 -2.67 16.30 -18.50
CA TRP A 112 -3.88 16.80 -17.83
C TRP A 112 -5.06 15.92 -18.19
N LEU A 113 -5.82 15.51 -17.17
CA LEU A 113 -7.02 14.68 -17.29
C LEU A 113 -8.18 15.38 -16.62
N ASP A 114 -9.37 15.28 -17.23
CA ASP A 114 -10.61 15.75 -16.61
C ASP A 114 -11.39 14.57 -16.02
N ALA A 115 -12.01 14.78 -14.85
CA ALA A 115 -12.82 13.78 -14.18
C ALA A 115 -13.97 14.44 -13.40
N ASP A 116 -15.17 13.87 -13.50
CA ASP A 116 -16.33 14.30 -12.69
C ASP A 116 -16.22 13.77 -11.25
N VAL A 117 -15.60 12.62 -11.07
CA VAL A 117 -15.40 11.96 -9.78
C VAL A 117 -13.98 11.39 -9.69
N VAL A 118 -13.32 11.61 -8.57
CA VAL A 118 -12.00 11.04 -8.27
C VAL A 118 -12.11 10.18 -7.03
N ILE A 119 -11.67 8.91 -7.15
CA ILE A 119 -11.63 7.96 -6.04
C ILE A 119 -10.18 7.67 -5.68
N PHE A 120 -9.79 8.01 -4.46
CA PHE A 120 -8.44 7.78 -3.96
C PHE A 120 -8.33 6.43 -3.27
N CYS A 121 -7.60 5.49 -3.90
CA CYS A 121 -7.24 4.20 -3.34
C CYS A 121 -5.74 4.18 -2.97
N THR A 122 -5.28 5.19 -2.22
CA THR A 122 -3.85 5.44 -1.95
C THR A 122 -3.32 4.74 -0.70
N GLY A 123 -4.13 3.86 -0.08
CA GLY A 123 -3.78 3.15 1.14
C GLY A 123 -4.01 3.98 2.40
N PHE A 124 -3.41 3.54 3.49
CA PHE A 124 -3.58 4.15 4.81
C PHE A 124 -2.29 4.77 5.30
N LYS A 125 -2.41 5.81 6.13
CA LYS A 125 -1.31 6.34 6.93
C LYS A 125 -1.37 5.68 8.31
N THR A 126 -0.23 5.22 8.80
CA THR A 126 -0.11 4.82 10.21
C THR A 126 -0.17 6.09 11.05
N VAL A 127 -1.17 6.19 11.90
CA VAL A 127 -1.35 7.32 12.81
C VAL A 127 -1.38 6.76 14.22
N ILE A 128 -0.64 7.40 15.11
CA ILE A 128 -0.70 7.08 16.54
C ILE A 128 -2.04 7.64 17.07
N PRO A 129 -2.86 6.80 17.73
CA PRO A 129 -4.12 7.27 18.30
C PRO A 129 -3.90 8.42 19.29
N GLY A 130 -4.75 9.47 19.24
CA GLY A 130 -4.63 10.64 20.12
C GLY A 130 -4.69 10.31 21.62
N CYS A 131 -5.30 9.19 21.99
CA CYS A 131 -5.28 8.72 23.38
C CYS A 131 -3.88 8.32 23.89
N LEU A 132 -2.92 8.07 23.02
CA LEU A 132 -1.53 7.78 23.37
C LEU A 132 -0.63 9.03 23.42
N GLU A 133 -1.09 10.19 22.91
CA GLU A 133 -0.30 11.42 22.91
C GLU A 133 0.32 11.77 24.28
N PRO A 134 -0.39 11.64 25.42
CA PRO A 134 0.18 11.95 26.74
C PRO A 134 1.29 10.97 27.19
N LEU A 135 1.50 9.89 26.44
CA LEU A 135 2.48 8.84 26.78
C LEU A 135 3.67 8.82 25.82
N LEU A 136 3.66 9.62 24.75
CA LEU A 136 4.66 9.56 23.70
C LEU A 136 6.07 9.99 24.15
N ASP A 137 6.18 10.74 25.22
CA ASP A 137 7.44 11.11 25.88
C ASP A 137 8.11 9.98 26.64
N ARG A 138 7.39 8.87 26.86
CA ARG A 138 7.82 7.72 27.66
C ARG A 138 8.11 6.48 26.83
N VAL A 139 7.71 6.45 25.56
CA VAL A 139 7.89 5.32 24.65
C VAL A 139 9.19 5.42 23.89
N GLY A 140 9.80 4.28 23.60
CA GLY A 140 10.95 4.20 22.71
C GLY A 140 10.55 4.39 21.25
N TRP A 141 11.44 5.01 20.49
CA TRP A 141 11.25 5.28 19.06
C TRP A 141 12.35 4.61 18.25
N GLU A 142 11.99 4.12 17.07
CA GLU A 142 12.95 3.72 16.04
C GLU A 142 13.44 4.96 15.25
N GLU A 143 14.58 4.86 14.58
CA GLU A 143 15.16 5.97 13.80
C GLU A 143 14.24 6.53 12.69
N ASP A 144 13.29 5.74 12.21
CA ASP A 144 12.33 6.14 11.19
C ASP A 144 11.02 6.74 11.75
N GLY A 145 11.01 7.04 13.07
CA GLY A 145 9.87 7.65 13.75
C GLY A 145 8.72 6.69 14.03
N LEU A 146 8.96 5.39 13.96
CA LEU A 146 7.99 4.37 14.38
C LEU A 146 8.21 4.01 15.84
N LEU A 147 7.15 3.50 16.49
CA LEU A 147 7.24 2.99 17.86
C LEU A 147 8.22 1.82 17.92
N ALA A 148 9.16 1.87 18.85
CA ALA A 148 10.03 0.74 19.15
C ALA A 148 9.22 -0.36 19.85
N MET A 149 9.29 -1.58 19.30
CA MET A 149 8.54 -2.72 19.80
C MET A 149 9.44 -3.89 20.16
N GLN A 150 8.98 -4.68 21.11
CA GLN A 150 9.55 -5.98 21.43
C GLN A 150 8.98 -7.06 20.48
N ASP A 151 9.59 -8.23 20.47
CA ASP A 151 9.21 -9.34 19.59
C ASP A 151 7.76 -9.81 19.75
N ASN A 152 7.15 -9.54 20.89
CA ASN A 152 5.77 -9.85 21.22
C ASN A 152 4.79 -8.70 20.94
N TYR A 153 5.17 -7.72 20.11
CA TYR A 153 4.40 -6.51 19.78
C TYR A 153 4.17 -5.53 20.95
N GLN A 154 4.84 -5.74 22.08
CA GLN A 154 4.79 -4.80 23.18
C GLN A 154 5.61 -3.56 22.84
N VAL A 155 5.03 -2.38 23.05
CA VAL A 155 5.72 -1.11 22.90
C VAL A 155 6.84 -1.02 23.95
N ARG A 156 8.04 -0.64 23.51
CA ARG A 156 9.17 -0.42 24.42
C ARG A 156 8.98 0.90 25.16
N TRP A 157 9.06 0.84 26.47
CA TRP A 157 9.02 2.03 27.32
C TRP A 157 10.42 2.40 27.76
N GLU A 158 10.71 3.70 27.77
CA GLU A 158 11.99 4.22 28.29
C GLU A 158 11.90 4.49 29.80
N HIS A 159 10.74 4.95 30.29
CA HIS A 159 10.55 5.31 31.68
C HIS A 159 9.18 4.90 32.23
N GLY A 160 9.18 4.47 33.50
CA GLY A 160 7.98 4.44 34.35
C GLY A 160 6.90 3.44 33.96
N GLN A 161 7.24 2.32 33.37
CA GLN A 161 6.26 1.31 32.98
C GLN A 161 5.68 0.56 34.19
N GLN A 162 4.37 0.65 34.39
CA GLN A 162 3.59 -0.23 35.27
C GLN A 162 2.66 -1.16 34.51
N ASN A 163 2.23 -0.77 33.30
CA ASN A 163 1.32 -1.53 32.46
C ASN A 163 1.94 -1.81 31.09
N HIS A 164 1.42 -2.83 30.40
CA HIS A 164 1.88 -3.19 29.05
C HIS A 164 0.98 -2.56 28.01
N THR A 165 1.59 -2.02 26.96
CA THR A 165 0.91 -1.52 25.75
C THR A 165 1.36 -2.34 24.58
N TYR A 166 0.43 -2.83 23.79
CA TYR A 166 0.70 -3.60 22.58
C TYR A 166 0.22 -2.83 21.36
N ALA A 167 1.04 -2.79 20.32
CA ALA A 167 0.71 -2.12 19.09
C ALA A 167 0.72 -3.12 17.92
N VAL A 168 -0.47 -3.40 17.40
CA VAL A 168 -0.66 -4.28 16.25
C VAL A 168 -0.89 -3.41 15.02
N ASN A 169 -0.28 -3.76 13.89
CA ASN A 169 -0.36 -3.02 12.63
C ASN A 169 0.15 -1.55 12.71
N ALA A 170 0.99 -1.24 13.70
CA ALA A 170 1.48 0.11 13.96
C ALA A 170 2.84 0.42 13.31
N SER A 171 3.62 -0.60 12.98
CA SER A 171 4.96 -0.48 12.40
C SER A 171 5.03 -0.84 10.93
N ARG A 172 3.88 -0.88 10.24
CA ARG A 172 3.78 -1.35 8.85
C ARG A 172 4.39 -2.75 8.70
N HIS A 173 5.34 -2.92 7.79
CA HIS A 173 6.04 -4.19 7.57
C HIS A 173 7.41 -4.26 8.25
N HIS A 174 7.78 -3.27 9.06
CA HIS A 174 9.13 -3.22 9.64
C HIS A 174 9.33 -4.18 10.80
N HIS A 175 8.24 -4.49 11.54
CA HIS A 175 8.32 -5.36 12.69
C HIS A 175 8.21 -6.84 12.33
N ALA A 176 7.17 -7.24 11.61
CA ALA A 176 6.86 -8.65 11.34
C ALA A 176 6.74 -9.00 9.84
N GLY A 177 7.33 -8.20 8.96
CA GLY A 177 7.29 -8.44 7.52
C GLY A 177 5.92 -8.17 6.91
N ARG A 178 5.56 -8.95 5.88
CA ARG A 178 4.28 -8.82 5.15
C ARG A 178 3.11 -9.55 5.79
N ASN A 179 3.23 -9.93 7.05
CA ASN A 179 2.16 -10.62 7.76
C ASN A 179 0.91 -9.73 7.87
N PRO A 180 -0.28 -10.17 7.39
CA PRO A 180 -1.52 -9.38 7.46
C PRO A 180 -2.06 -9.20 8.88
N GLN A 181 -1.50 -9.89 9.88
CA GLN A 181 -1.85 -9.69 11.29
C GLN A 181 -1.09 -8.50 11.92
N THR A 182 -0.24 -7.84 11.16
CA THR A 182 0.48 -6.61 11.53
C THR A 182 0.05 -5.42 10.59
#